data_615284858dc0e9416ea5c14ab99d07bf
#
_entry.id   615284858dc0e9416ea5c14ab99d07bf
#
_cell.length_a   1.000
_cell.length_b   1.000
_cell.length_c   1.000
_cell.angle_alpha   90.00
_cell.angle_beta   90.00
_cell.angle_gamma   90.00
#
_symmetry.space_group_name_H-M   'P 1'
#
loop_
_entity.id
_entity.type
_entity.pdbx_description
1 polymer ?
#
loop_
_entity_poly.entity_id
_entity_poly.type
_entity_poly.pdbx_seq_one_letter_code
_entity_poly.pdbx_strand_id
1 'polypeptide(L)'
;MSEAQVGQKTYQMPPQEGMTIAHFMVVADIERSLRFYETVFGSRILSRGDSRGAPGYLQLANMWLIVNVGGGPTPDKPSTTLSVPADPDLVSSFMNIRVADIHACYELWKSRGAEFITEPKPKYGETRCYIRDPDGYVIEVGQSNPGIAYG
;
A
#
# COMPACT_ATOMS: atom_id res chain seq x y z
N MET A 1 5.57 18.19 -8.89
CA MET A 1 5.35 17.97 -7.46
C MET A 1 6.69 17.74 -6.77
N SER A 2 6.94 18.39 -5.66
CA SER A 2 8.18 18.22 -4.93
C SER A 2 8.14 16.95 -4.08
N GLU A 3 9.31 16.38 -3.80
CA GLU A 3 9.43 15.22 -2.92
C GLU A 3 8.86 15.48 -1.53
N ALA A 4 8.85 16.73 -1.06
CA ALA A 4 8.31 17.11 0.24
C ALA A 4 6.81 16.83 0.38
N GLN A 5 6.06 16.77 -0.73
CA GLN A 5 4.63 16.50 -0.72
C GLN A 5 4.30 15.01 -0.64
N VAL A 6 5.27 14.16 -0.98
CA VAL A 6 5.13 12.70 -0.92
C VAL A 6 6.30 12.05 -0.19
N GLY A 7 7.07 12.86 0.53
CA GLY A 7 8.26 12.40 1.23
C GLY A 7 7.94 11.40 2.33
N GLN A 8 8.88 10.52 2.60
CA GLN A 8 8.77 9.48 3.59
C GLN A 8 9.88 9.59 4.63
N LYS A 9 9.53 9.32 5.88
CA LYS A 9 10.52 9.14 6.94
C LYS A 9 11.00 7.70 6.94
N THR A 10 12.20 7.49 7.46
CA THR A 10 12.72 6.14 7.68
C THR A 10 12.32 5.67 9.08
N TYR A 11 11.83 4.45 9.16
CA TYR A 11 11.45 3.81 10.41
C TYR A 11 12.25 2.52 10.57
N GLN A 12 12.57 2.18 11.80
CA GLN A 12 13.29 0.94 12.11
C GLN A 12 12.33 -0.25 12.15
N MET A 13 12.74 -1.36 11.52
CA MET A 13 12.01 -2.62 11.60
C MET A 13 13.02 -3.79 11.69
N PRO A 14 12.78 -4.79 12.54
CA PRO A 14 11.70 -4.82 13.53
C PRO A 14 11.91 -3.80 14.64
N PRO A 15 10.87 -3.44 15.38
CA PRO A 15 11.03 -2.49 16.47
C PRO A 15 11.91 -3.10 17.58
N GLN A 16 12.72 -2.26 18.21
CA GLN A 16 13.54 -2.68 19.34
C GLN A 16 12.77 -2.51 20.65
N GLU A 17 11.82 -1.59 20.68
CA GLU A 17 10.97 -1.30 21.82
C GLU A 17 9.57 -1.00 21.35
N GLY A 18 8.57 -1.30 22.21
CA GLY A 18 7.19 -0.98 21.92
C GLY A 18 6.59 -1.86 20.81
N MET A 19 5.71 -1.27 20.04
CA MET A 19 4.91 -1.96 19.05
C MET A 19 4.84 -1.15 17.75
N THR A 20 4.96 -1.83 16.62
CA THR A 20 4.73 -1.24 15.30
C THR A 20 3.78 -2.10 14.51
N ILE A 21 3.23 -1.55 13.45
CA ILE A 21 2.30 -2.28 12.57
C ILE A 21 2.97 -2.43 11.22
N ALA A 22 2.98 -3.67 10.74
CA ALA A 22 3.30 -4.00 9.35
C ALA A 22 2.05 -4.56 8.69
N HIS A 23 1.91 -4.40 7.40
CA HIS A 23 0.82 -4.98 6.64
C HIS A 23 1.36 -6.05 5.71
N PHE A 24 0.72 -7.22 5.73
CA PHE A 24 1.10 -8.34 4.88
C PHE A 24 0.13 -8.45 3.72
N MET A 25 0.65 -8.45 2.50
CA MET A 25 -0.15 -8.65 1.30
C MET A 25 0.31 -9.88 0.57
N VAL A 26 -0.64 -10.72 0.20
CA VAL A 26 -0.38 -11.85 -0.69
C VAL A 26 -0.34 -11.33 -2.12
N VAL A 27 0.76 -11.63 -2.83
CA VAL A 27 0.97 -11.16 -4.20
C VAL A 27 1.27 -12.34 -5.10
N ALA A 28 0.98 -12.20 -6.38
CA ALA A 28 1.30 -13.24 -7.35
C ALA A 28 2.78 -13.23 -7.74
N ASP A 29 3.41 -12.05 -7.71
CA ASP A 29 4.80 -11.85 -8.14
C ASP A 29 5.44 -10.77 -7.28
N ILE A 30 6.37 -11.17 -6.42
CA ILE A 30 7.02 -10.26 -5.47
C ILE A 30 7.71 -9.09 -6.19
N GLU A 31 8.51 -9.38 -7.21
CA GLU A 31 9.26 -8.34 -7.92
C GLU A 31 8.34 -7.35 -8.62
N ARG A 32 7.25 -7.81 -9.20
CA ARG A 32 6.25 -6.94 -9.83
C ARG A 32 5.63 -6.00 -8.81
N SER A 33 5.28 -6.50 -7.64
CA SER A 33 4.68 -5.69 -6.58
C SER A 33 5.68 -4.68 -6.02
N LEU A 34 6.91 -5.10 -5.74
CA LEU A 34 7.96 -4.18 -5.27
C LEU A 34 8.19 -3.05 -6.28
N ARG A 35 8.26 -3.38 -7.56
CA ARG A 35 8.46 -2.39 -8.63
C ARG A 35 7.31 -1.41 -8.70
N PHE A 36 6.07 -1.88 -8.56
CA PHE A 36 4.89 -1.02 -8.57
C PHE A 36 4.94 0.01 -7.43
N TYR A 37 5.14 -0.46 -6.20
CA TYR A 37 5.15 0.43 -5.04
C TYR A 37 6.33 1.39 -5.06
N GLU A 38 7.49 0.95 -5.53
CA GLU A 38 8.65 1.82 -5.71
C GLU A 38 8.39 2.88 -6.77
N THR A 39 7.89 2.48 -7.94
CA THR A 39 7.71 3.38 -9.08
C THR A 39 6.60 4.39 -8.83
N VAL A 40 5.44 3.93 -8.35
CA VAL A 40 4.27 4.80 -8.18
C VAL A 40 4.42 5.71 -6.97
N PHE A 41 4.69 5.13 -5.81
CA PHE A 41 4.66 5.86 -4.54
C PHE A 41 6.03 6.31 -4.05
N GLY A 42 7.10 5.89 -4.70
CA GLY A 42 8.46 6.15 -4.21
C GLY A 42 8.79 5.36 -2.96
N SER A 43 8.16 4.20 -2.77
CA SER A 43 8.43 3.33 -1.63
C SER A 43 9.86 2.86 -1.64
N ARG A 44 10.43 2.68 -0.45
CA ARG A 44 11.80 2.23 -0.30
C ARG A 44 11.83 0.70 -0.17
N ILE A 45 12.47 0.02 -1.09
CA ILE A 45 12.64 -1.43 -1.03
C ILE A 45 13.72 -1.74 0.00
N LEU A 46 13.38 -2.56 1.00
CA LEU A 46 14.28 -2.96 2.08
C LEU A 46 14.86 -4.35 1.83
N SER A 47 14.09 -5.22 1.21
CA SER A 47 14.51 -6.57 0.82
C SER A 47 13.64 -7.05 -0.33
N ARG A 48 14.25 -7.77 -1.25
CA ARG A 48 13.53 -8.32 -2.41
C ARG A 48 13.09 -9.77 -2.21
N GLY A 49 13.29 -10.32 -1.00
CA GLY A 49 13.07 -11.72 -0.78
C GLY A 49 14.19 -12.57 -1.36
N ASP A 50 14.01 -13.88 -1.35
CA ASP A 50 14.97 -14.82 -1.89
C ASP A 50 14.30 -16.06 -2.47
N SER A 51 15.10 -16.95 -3.06
CA SER A 51 14.61 -18.19 -3.66
C SER A 51 14.12 -19.23 -2.64
N ARG A 52 14.31 -18.97 -1.34
CA ARG A 52 13.89 -19.87 -0.25
C ARG A 52 12.52 -19.53 0.30
N GLY A 53 11.85 -18.50 -0.27
CA GLY A 53 10.53 -18.10 0.15
C GLY A 53 10.49 -16.93 1.12
N ALA A 54 11.61 -16.23 1.34
CA ALA A 54 11.60 -15.01 2.13
C ALA A 54 10.77 -13.95 1.43
N PRO A 55 9.97 -13.17 2.18
CA PRO A 55 9.12 -12.14 1.59
C PRO A 55 9.93 -10.93 1.13
N GLY A 56 9.30 -10.13 0.27
CA GLY A 56 9.77 -8.78 -0.01
C GLY A 56 9.32 -7.83 1.09
N TYR A 57 10.14 -6.83 1.38
CA TYR A 57 9.84 -5.79 2.37
C TYR A 57 10.04 -4.43 1.74
N LEU A 58 9.12 -3.53 1.99
CA LEU A 58 9.30 -2.14 1.62
C LEU A 58 8.65 -1.21 2.64
N GLN A 59 9.08 0.04 2.63
CA GLN A 59 8.48 1.09 3.42
C GLN A 59 7.61 1.95 2.52
N LEU A 60 6.33 2.05 2.86
CA LEU A 60 5.37 2.94 2.22
C LEU A 60 4.88 3.93 3.26
N ALA A 61 5.25 5.20 3.13
CA ALA A 61 4.98 6.23 4.13
C ALA A 61 5.48 5.77 5.52
N ASN A 62 4.62 5.72 6.52
CA ASN A 62 4.96 5.25 7.87
C ASN A 62 4.67 3.76 8.08
N MET A 63 4.42 3.00 7.01
CA MET A 63 4.05 1.60 7.11
C MET A 63 5.11 0.70 6.48
N TRP A 64 5.34 -0.44 7.13
CA TRP A 64 6.12 -1.54 6.56
C TRP A 64 5.18 -2.46 5.82
N LEU A 65 5.45 -2.67 4.55
CA LEU A 65 4.66 -3.54 3.71
C LEU A 65 5.46 -4.82 3.43
N ILE A 66 4.84 -5.94 3.76
CA ILE A 66 5.41 -7.27 3.53
C ILE A 66 4.65 -7.87 2.36
N VAL A 67 5.35 -8.31 1.33
CA VAL A 67 4.74 -8.94 0.17
C VAL A 67 5.30 -10.33 -0.02
N ASN A 68 4.44 -11.31 -0.16
CA ASN A 68 4.87 -12.69 -0.41
C ASN A 68 3.82 -13.43 -1.22
N VAL A 69 4.24 -14.51 -1.85
CA VAL A 69 3.32 -15.37 -2.58
C VAL A 69 2.40 -16.12 -1.61
N GLY A 70 1.24 -16.49 -2.10
CA GLY A 70 0.27 -17.22 -1.31
C GLY A 70 0.64 -18.67 -1.06
N GLY A 71 -0.25 -19.36 -0.42
CA GLY A 71 -0.10 -20.78 -0.10
C GLY A 71 -0.67 -21.10 1.26
N GLY A 72 -0.48 -22.31 1.68
CA GLY A 72 -0.96 -22.82 2.95
C GLY A 72 -1.99 -23.92 2.76
N PRO A 73 -2.57 -24.43 3.86
CA PRO A 73 -2.29 -24.08 5.27
C PRO A 73 -0.86 -24.45 5.73
N THR A 74 -0.45 -23.85 6.83
CA THR A 74 0.85 -24.10 7.46
C THR A 74 0.65 -24.44 8.94
N PRO A 75 1.66 -25.02 9.64
CA PRO A 75 1.49 -25.38 11.06
C PRO A 75 1.11 -24.22 11.97
N ASP A 76 1.52 -22.99 11.66
CA ASP A 76 1.19 -21.80 12.46
C ASP A 76 -0.16 -21.17 12.09
N LYS A 77 -0.79 -21.61 11.00
CA LYS A 77 -2.15 -21.22 10.59
C LYS A 77 -2.81 -22.38 9.84
N PRO A 78 -3.20 -23.42 10.59
CA PRO A 78 -3.55 -24.72 10.00
C PRO A 78 -4.86 -24.75 9.20
N SER A 79 -5.69 -23.73 9.30
CA SER A 79 -6.97 -23.66 8.58
C SER A 79 -7.02 -22.50 7.58
N THR A 80 -5.90 -21.84 7.35
CA THR A 80 -5.86 -20.61 6.54
C THR A 80 -5.02 -20.81 5.29
N THR A 81 -5.60 -20.49 4.15
CA THR A 81 -4.87 -20.40 2.87
C THR A 81 -4.76 -18.93 2.49
N LEU A 82 -3.54 -18.51 2.14
CA LEU A 82 -3.27 -17.15 1.69
C LEU A 82 -3.36 -17.11 0.17
N SER A 83 -4.15 -16.19 -0.35
CA SER A 83 -4.33 -16.04 -1.79
C SER A 83 -4.50 -14.58 -2.19
N VAL A 84 -4.19 -14.27 -3.44
CA VAL A 84 -4.55 -13.00 -4.05
C VAL A 84 -6.07 -12.89 -4.13
N PRO A 85 -6.63 -11.66 -4.29
CA PRO A 85 -8.08 -11.50 -4.41
C PRO A 85 -8.64 -12.34 -5.57
N ALA A 86 -9.61 -13.20 -5.26
CA ALA A 86 -10.32 -13.98 -6.27
C ALA A 86 -11.26 -13.10 -7.07
N ASP A 87 -11.86 -12.09 -6.41
CA ASP A 87 -12.71 -11.08 -7.03
C ASP A 87 -12.26 -9.71 -6.51
N PRO A 88 -11.56 -8.92 -7.33
CA PRO A 88 -11.04 -7.62 -6.89
C PRO A 88 -12.11 -6.60 -6.54
N ASP A 89 -13.37 -6.84 -6.92
CA ASP A 89 -14.48 -5.95 -6.59
C ASP A 89 -15.14 -6.30 -5.25
N LEU A 90 -14.80 -7.44 -4.66
CA LEU A 90 -15.27 -7.85 -3.33
C LEU A 90 -14.16 -7.58 -2.33
N VAL A 91 -14.25 -6.45 -1.64
CA VAL A 91 -13.17 -5.93 -0.80
C VAL A 91 -13.58 -5.91 0.66
N SER A 92 -12.80 -6.58 1.51
CA SER A 92 -13.05 -6.64 2.95
C SER A 92 -12.25 -5.59 3.73
N SER A 93 -11.09 -5.22 3.23
CA SER A 93 -10.25 -4.18 3.82
C SER A 93 -9.35 -3.61 2.73
N PHE A 94 -8.85 -2.42 2.95
CA PHE A 94 -7.94 -1.79 2.00
C PHE A 94 -6.99 -0.84 2.72
N MET A 95 -5.84 -0.61 2.10
CA MET A 95 -4.87 0.36 2.55
C MET A 95 -5.39 1.76 2.25
N ASN A 96 -5.25 2.68 3.20
CA ASN A 96 -5.73 4.06 3.06
C ASN A 96 -4.54 4.99 3.21
N ILE A 97 -4.14 5.63 2.12
CA ILE A 97 -3.02 6.58 2.10
C ILE A 97 -3.59 7.98 2.30
N ARG A 98 -3.13 8.65 3.36
CA ARG A 98 -3.57 10.01 3.67
C ARG A 98 -2.53 11.00 3.12
N VAL A 99 -2.99 11.98 2.36
CA VAL A 99 -2.12 12.93 1.67
C VAL A 99 -2.55 14.38 1.92
N ALA A 100 -1.59 15.29 1.82
CA ALA A 100 -1.85 16.71 2.00
C ALA A 100 -2.41 17.37 0.72
N ASP A 101 -2.04 16.85 -0.45
CA ASP A 101 -2.46 17.40 -1.75
C ASP A 101 -2.80 16.25 -2.69
N ILE A 102 -4.07 15.86 -2.68
CA ILE A 102 -4.53 14.70 -3.44
C ILE A 102 -4.49 14.93 -4.96
N HIS A 103 -4.73 16.15 -5.41
CA HIS A 103 -4.70 16.44 -6.86
C HIS A 103 -3.28 16.31 -7.41
N ALA A 104 -2.29 16.79 -6.67
CA ALA A 104 -0.89 16.64 -7.05
C ALA A 104 -0.47 15.17 -7.00
N CYS A 105 -0.89 14.41 -5.99
CA CYS A 105 -0.61 12.98 -5.91
C CYS A 105 -1.26 12.21 -7.06
N TYR A 106 -2.51 12.52 -7.36
CA TYR A 106 -3.23 11.90 -8.49
C TYR A 106 -2.47 12.08 -9.80
N GLU A 107 -2.10 13.31 -10.13
CA GLU A 107 -1.39 13.60 -11.38
C GLU A 107 -0.03 12.91 -11.43
N LEU A 108 0.73 12.97 -10.34
CA LEU A 108 2.05 12.35 -10.27
C LEU A 108 1.97 10.83 -10.42
N TRP A 109 1.11 10.19 -9.61
CA TRP A 109 1.03 8.73 -9.59
C TRP A 109 0.43 8.18 -10.89
N LYS A 110 -0.52 8.89 -11.46
CA LYS A 110 -1.05 8.56 -12.78
C LYS A 110 0.03 8.62 -13.85
N SER A 111 0.90 9.64 -13.80
CA SER A 111 2.03 9.75 -14.73
C SER A 111 3.04 8.62 -14.57
N ARG A 112 3.07 7.98 -13.41
CA ARG A 112 3.94 6.83 -13.10
C ARG A 112 3.27 5.48 -13.37
N GLY A 113 2.08 5.48 -13.96
CA GLY A 113 1.40 4.28 -14.40
C GLY A 113 0.35 3.71 -13.44
N ALA A 114 -0.01 4.44 -12.37
CA ALA A 114 -1.06 3.97 -11.47
C ALA A 114 -2.40 3.92 -12.21
N GLU A 115 -3.13 2.83 -11.96
CA GLU A 115 -4.48 2.62 -12.49
C GLU A 115 -5.49 3.12 -11.46
N PHE A 116 -6.12 4.27 -11.75
CA PHE A 116 -7.13 4.84 -10.85
C PHE A 116 -8.52 4.32 -11.22
N ILE A 117 -9.28 3.94 -10.20
CA ILE A 117 -10.68 3.56 -10.37
C ILE A 117 -11.50 4.81 -10.70
N THR A 118 -11.22 5.91 -9.97
CA THR A 118 -11.85 7.21 -10.23
C THR A 118 -10.83 8.33 -9.99
N GLU A 119 -11.09 9.49 -10.57
CA GLU A 119 -10.42 10.72 -10.22
C GLU A 119 -10.79 11.18 -8.80
N PRO A 120 -10.06 12.13 -8.20
CA PRO A 120 -10.44 12.65 -6.88
C PRO A 120 -11.84 13.24 -6.86
N LYS A 121 -12.63 12.81 -5.89
CA LYS A 121 -14.02 13.23 -5.72
C LYS A 121 -14.29 13.63 -4.26
N PRO A 122 -15.06 14.70 -4.03
CA PRO A 122 -15.43 15.07 -2.66
C PRO A 122 -16.39 14.05 -2.05
N LYS A 123 -16.18 13.74 -0.77
CA LYS A 123 -17.01 12.79 -0.03
C LYS A 123 -16.88 13.03 1.48
N TYR A 124 -17.95 13.38 2.17
CA TYR A 124 -18.02 13.51 3.63
C TYR A 124 -16.87 14.34 4.25
N GLY A 125 -16.61 15.54 3.74
CA GLY A 125 -15.56 16.40 4.28
C GLY A 125 -14.16 15.97 3.87
N GLU A 126 -14.05 15.05 2.95
CA GLU A 126 -12.79 14.57 2.37
C GLU A 126 -12.83 14.68 0.86
N THR A 127 -11.67 14.52 0.25
CA THR A 127 -11.53 14.26 -1.18
C THR A 127 -10.84 12.91 -1.32
N ARG A 128 -11.39 12.00 -2.13
CA ARG A 128 -10.91 10.61 -2.23
C ARG A 128 -10.75 10.17 -3.67
N CYS A 129 -9.81 9.27 -3.89
CA CYS A 129 -9.72 8.48 -5.10
C CYS A 129 -9.19 7.09 -4.74
N TYR A 130 -9.23 6.17 -5.69
CA TYR A 130 -8.88 4.77 -5.45
C TYR A 130 -8.00 4.27 -6.57
N ILE A 131 -7.01 3.45 -6.19
CA ILE A 131 -6.02 2.85 -7.09
C ILE A 131 -6.15 1.35 -7.00
N ARG A 132 -5.92 0.65 -8.11
CA ARG A 132 -5.68 -0.79 -8.14
C ARG A 132 -4.18 -1.05 -8.16
N ASP A 133 -3.71 -1.99 -7.35
CA ASP A 133 -2.35 -2.48 -7.47
C ASP A 133 -2.27 -3.63 -8.51
N PRO A 134 -1.09 -4.19 -8.78
CA PRO A 134 -0.96 -5.25 -9.81
C PRO A 134 -1.78 -6.50 -9.57
N ASP A 135 -2.12 -6.81 -8.33
CA ASP A 135 -2.95 -7.97 -7.97
C ASP A 135 -4.43 -7.62 -7.86
N GLY A 136 -4.80 -6.36 -8.09
CA GLY A 136 -6.16 -5.89 -7.99
C GLY A 136 -6.55 -5.37 -6.62
N TYR A 137 -5.63 -5.28 -5.67
CA TYR A 137 -5.93 -4.69 -4.36
C TYR A 137 -6.33 -3.24 -4.51
N VAL A 138 -7.39 -2.86 -3.79
CA VAL A 138 -7.85 -1.48 -3.75
C VAL A 138 -7.02 -0.69 -2.75
N ILE A 139 -6.59 0.49 -3.15
CA ILE A 139 -5.89 1.44 -2.28
C ILE A 139 -6.67 2.75 -2.32
N GLU A 140 -7.13 3.20 -1.15
CA GLU A 140 -7.76 4.52 -1.05
C GLU A 140 -6.70 5.60 -0.87
N VAL A 141 -6.86 6.71 -1.58
CA VAL A 141 -6.09 7.92 -1.34
C VAL A 141 -7.06 8.98 -0.86
N GLY A 142 -6.80 9.56 0.29
CA GLY A 142 -7.70 10.52 0.90
C GLY A 142 -7.00 11.76 1.41
N GLN A 143 -7.68 12.89 1.26
CA GLN A 143 -7.27 14.17 1.80
C GLN A 143 -8.42 14.72 2.64
N SER A 144 -8.11 15.09 3.89
CA SER A 144 -9.08 15.79 4.74
C SER A 144 -9.22 17.22 4.27
N ASN A 145 -10.44 17.67 4.07
CA ASN A 145 -10.68 19.06 3.66
C ASN A 145 -10.45 20.00 4.85
N PRO A 146 -10.05 21.28 4.59
CA PRO A 146 -9.81 22.24 5.66
C PRO A 146 -11.02 22.40 6.57
N GLY A 147 -10.78 22.54 7.88
CA GLY A 147 -11.83 22.76 8.87
C GLY A 147 -12.46 21.49 9.44
N ILE A 148 -12.06 20.31 8.97
CA ILE A 148 -12.52 19.05 9.54
C ILE A 148 -11.70 18.74 10.79
N ALA A 149 -12.39 18.58 11.92
CA ALA A 149 -11.79 18.20 13.19
C ALA A 149 -12.13 16.73 13.50
N TYR A 150 -11.10 15.97 13.86
CA TYR A 150 -11.27 14.60 14.33
C TYR A 150 -10.96 14.61 15.83
N GLY A 151 -11.97 14.53 16.60
CA GLY A 151 -11.89 14.55 18.08
C GLY A 151 -11.39 13.27 18.69
#